data_c53c3f7032c26c8b31d48632d6d8c733
#
_entry.id   c53c3f7032c26c8b31d48632d6d8c733
#
_cell.length_a   1.000
_cell.length_b   1.000
_cell.length_c   1.000
_cell.angle_alpha   90.00
_cell.angle_beta   90.00
_cell.angle_gamma   90.00
#
_symmetry.space_group_name_H-M   'P 1'
#
loop_
_entity.id
_entity.type
_entity.pdbx_description
1 polymer ?
#
loop_
_entity_poly.entity_id
_entity_poly.type
_entity_poly.pdbx_seq_one_letter_code
_entity_poly.pdbx_strand_id
1 'polypeptide(L)'
;MQRTGKSRRALVRHQTWAVALDAAKVRFEDGWHEVKTGAVFWVEAATGKQGVGEQGQAGRIQAREQSYIAEVGSMEEAGARLYAEVIERGVDPAEQVLVCLADGAPGIWSQYALHFPHRVEVLDWYHAMEHLWAAGNGVLGESTEPAKQWVAAQEQLLWDGHVEEVIANLATLAEAPKGEAAREQIHYFDVNRERMRYPQLRAKGYPIGSGLVESACKRVVGARLKQAGMCWTKTGAQSVLALRTARLSNRWQQAWLATAALPLAA
;
A
#
# COMPACT_ATOMS: atom_id res chain seq x y z
N MET A 1 5.99 -15.35 -47.60
CA MET A 1 6.73 -14.59 -46.58
C MET A 1 6.07 -14.78 -45.24
N GLN A 2 6.52 -15.74 -44.47
CA GLN A 2 6.01 -16.04 -43.12
C GLN A 2 6.68 -15.09 -42.14
N ARG A 3 5.90 -14.24 -41.49
CA ARG A 3 6.35 -13.46 -40.31
C ARG A 3 6.23 -14.33 -39.09
N THR A 4 7.35 -14.80 -38.61
CA THR A 4 7.49 -15.51 -37.34
C THR A 4 7.08 -14.63 -36.18
N GLY A 5 5.96 -14.96 -35.56
CA GLY A 5 5.54 -14.41 -34.26
C GLY A 5 6.56 -14.78 -33.18
N LYS A 6 7.41 -13.86 -32.79
CA LYS A 6 8.27 -14.03 -31.60
C LYS A 6 7.38 -14.03 -30.37
N SER A 7 7.25 -15.20 -29.77
CA SER A 7 6.59 -15.45 -28.50
C SER A 7 7.07 -14.48 -27.41
N ARG A 8 6.16 -13.67 -26.89
CA ARG A 8 6.36 -12.77 -25.72
C ARG A 8 6.52 -13.53 -24.38
N ARG A 9 6.59 -14.86 -24.41
CA ARG A 9 6.61 -15.71 -23.20
C ARG A 9 7.97 -15.88 -22.50
N ALA A 10 9.07 -15.36 -23.01
CA ALA A 10 10.41 -15.65 -22.51
C ALA A 10 10.97 -14.68 -21.44
N LEU A 11 10.26 -13.60 -21.07
CA LEU A 11 10.77 -12.54 -20.17
C LEU A 11 10.15 -12.51 -18.76
N VAL A 12 9.29 -13.47 -18.40
CA VAL A 12 8.46 -13.39 -17.17
C VAL A 12 9.10 -14.06 -15.95
N ARG A 13 10.29 -14.59 -16.01
CA ARG A 13 10.82 -15.51 -14.96
C ARG A 13 11.29 -14.86 -13.65
N HIS A 14 11.31 -13.53 -13.50
CA HIS A 14 11.79 -12.88 -12.25
C HIS A 14 11.02 -11.61 -11.83
N GLN A 15 9.79 -11.41 -12.29
CA GLN A 15 8.98 -10.28 -11.89
C GLN A 15 8.06 -10.67 -10.73
N THR A 16 8.20 -10.01 -9.60
CA THR A 16 7.24 -10.11 -8.50
C THR A 16 6.20 -9.01 -8.64
N TRP A 17 4.96 -9.38 -8.90
CA TRP A 17 3.84 -8.45 -8.94
C TRP A 17 3.34 -8.12 -7.55
N ALA A 18 3.04 -6.86 -7.34
CA ALA A 18 2.54 -6.35 -6.08
C ALA A 18 1.37 -5.40 -6.30
N VAL A 19 0.47 -5.41 -5.36
CA VAL A 19 -0.65 -4.46 -5.25
C VAL A 19 -0.62 -3.80 -3.90
N ALA A 20 -1.11 -2.57 -3.86
CA ALA A 20 -1.30 -1.89 -2.60
C ALA A 20 -2.56 -1.04 -2.68
N LEU A 21 -3.30 -0.93 -1.58
CA LEU A 21 -4.53 -0.17 -1.44
C LEU A 21 -4.45 0.63 -0.15
N ASP A 22 -4.91 1.88 -0.23
CA ASP A 22 -4.92 2.83 0.87
C ASP A 22 -6.08 3.81 0.67
N ALA A 23 -6.43 4.58 1.68
CA ALA A 23 -7.50 5.56 1.64
C ALA A 23 -7.06 6.92 2.16
N ALA A 24 -7.57 7.98 1.55
CA ALA A 24 -7.33 9.36 1.98
C ALA A 24 -8.65 10.10 2.16
N LYS A 25 -8.82 10.79 3.29
CA LYS A 25 -10.00 11.65 3.51
C LYS A 25 -9.94 12.88 2.63
N VAL A 26 -11.04 13.17 1.95
CA VAL A 26 -11.27 14.34 1.09
C VAL A 26 -12.57 15.00 1.52
N ARG A 27 -12.65 16.35 1.39
CA ARG A 27 -13.85 17.11 1.72
C ARG A 27 -14.81 17.14 0.53
N PHE A 28 -16.02 16.68 0.75
CA PHE A 28 -17.16 16.73 -0.16
C PHE A 28 -18.22 17.70 0.35
N GLU A 29 -19.23 18.00 -0.45
CA GLU A 29 -20.34 18.87 -0.08
C GLU A 29 -21.14 18.32 1.11
N ASP A 30 -21.24 16.99 1.23
CA ASP A 30 -21.92 16.26 2.28
C ASP A 30 -21.02 15.82 3.46
N GLY A 31 -19.76 16.30 3.50
CA GLY A 31 -18.82 15.99 4.59
C GLY A 31 -17.47 15.41 4.14
N TRP A 32 -16.77 14.77 5.07
CA TRP A 32 -15.50 14.11 4.81
C TRP A 32 -15.72 12.64 4.42
N HIS A 33 -15.27 12.26 3.23
CA HIS A 33 -15.33 10.88 2.76
C HIS A 33 -13.94 10.36 2.40
N GLU A 34 -13.80 9.06 2.39
CA GLU A 34 -12.58 8.39 1.96
C GLU A 34 -12.57 8.18 0.45
N VAL A 35 -11.45 8.53 -0.15
CA VAL A 35 -11.09 8.17 -1.51
C VAL A 35 -10.07 7.04 -1.43
N LYS A 36 -10.42 5.87 -1.93
CA LYS A 36 -9.56 4.70 -1.99
C LYS A 36 -8.63 4.85 -3.19
N THR A 37 -7.36 4.53 -2.98
CA THR A 37 -6.32 4.62 -4.02
C THR A 37 -5.53 3.34 -4.03
N GLY A 38 -5.44 2.70 -5.18
CA GLY A 38 -4.63 1.50 -5.34
C GLY A 38 -3.52 1.68 -6.38
N ALA A 39 -2.51 0.87 -6.25
CA ALA A 39 -1.42 0.77 -7.19
C ALA A 39 -1.15 -0.68 -7.55
N VAL A 40 -0.87 -0.94 -8.83
CA VAL A 40 -0.36 -2.21 -9.35
C VAL A 40 1.02 -1.95 -9.93
N PHE A 41 1.99 -2.75 -9.55
CA PHE A 41 3.38 -2.60 -9.98
C PHE A 41 4.10 -3.94 -9.90
N TRP A 42 5.26 -4.02 -10.53
CA TRP A 42 6.16 -5.14 -10.30
C TRP A 42 7.50 -4.65 -9.75
N VAL A 43 8.19 -5.55 -9.07
CA VAL A 43 9.52 -5.32 -8.53
C VAL A 43 10.49 -6.34 -9.10
N GLU A 44 11.70 -5.89 -9.39
CA GLU A 44 12.79 -6.81 -9.70
C GLU A 44 13.30 -7.42 -8.40
N ALA A 45 13.42 -8.75 -8.37
CA ALA A 45 14.18 -9.38 -7.30
C ALA A 45 15.60 -8.82 -7.34
N ALA A 46 16.04 -8.19 -6.25
CA ALA A 46 17.39 -7.65 -6.16
C ALA A 46 18.40 -8.80 -6.28
N THR A 47 19.02 -8.93 -7.44
CA THR A 47 20.19 -9.78 -7.63
C THR A 47 21.40 -9.08 -7.02
N GLY A 48 21.63 -9.30 -5.73
CA GLY A 48 22.79 -8.77 -5.03
C GLY A 48 22.54 -8.73 -3.53
N LYS A 49 23.59 -8.95 -2.75
CA LYS A 49 23.56 -8.82 -1.29
C LYS A 49 22.88 -7.50 -0.94
N GLN A 50 21.70 -7.57 -0.35
CA GLN A 50 21.08 -6.41 0.29
C GLN A 50 22.02 -6.01 1.42
N GLY A 51 22.94 -5.09 1.10
CA GLY A 51 23.75 -4.45 2.11
C GLY A 51 22.81 -3.72 3.05
N VAL A 52 22.97 -3.96 4.33
CA VAL A 52 22.43 -3.13 5.40
C VAL A 52 22.95 -1.72 5.12
N GLY A 53 22.13 -0.88 4.47
CA GLY A 53 22.40 0.56 4.42
C GLY A 53 22.27 1.07 5.84
N GLU A 54 23.28 1.78 6.31
CA GLU A 54 23.24 2.51 7.57
C GLU A 54 21.90 3.26 7.67
N GLN A 55 21.21 3.07 8.80
CA GLN A 55 19.95 3.72 9.18
C GLN A 55 18.71 3.29 8.36
N GLY A 56 18.15 2.10 8.63
CA GLY A 56 16.71 1.80 8.45
C GLY A 56 16.15 1.85 7.03
N GLN A 57 16.95 1.98 5.98
CA GLN A 57 16.49 1.89 4.61
C GLN A 57 16.53 0.43 4.15
N ALA A 58 15.38 -0.24 4.21
CA ALA A 58 15.15 -1.44 3.41
C ALA A 58 15.69 -1.18 2.00
N GLY A 59 16.60 -2.03 1.50
CA GLY A 59 17.25 -1.83 0.20
C GLY A 59 16.20 -1.42 -0.82
N ARG A 60 16.42 -0.29 -1.54
CA ARG A 60 15.42 0.35 -2.40
C ARG A 60 14.95 -0.63 -3.47
N ILE A 61 13.88 -1.36 -3.17
CA ILE A 61 13.14 -2.11 -4.17
C ILE A 61 12.50 -1.07 -5.09
N GLN A 62 12.92 -1.03 -6.35
CA GLN A 62 12.35 -0.12 -7.32
C GLN A 62 11.11 -0.75 -7.93
N ALA A 63 9.96 -0.14 -7.69
CA ALA A 63 8.76 -0.49 -8.42
C ALA A 63 8.83 0.02 -9.86
N ARG A 64 8.44 -0.85 -10.75
CA ARG A 64 8.42 -0.62 -12.20
C ARG A 64 7.01 -0.65 -12.74
N GLU A 65 6.80 0.05 -13.84
CA GLU A 65 5.56 0.05 -14.61
C GLU A 65 4.30 0.23 -13.74
N GLN A 66 4.30 1.23 -12.90
CA GLN A 66 3.21 1.51 -11.98
C GLN A 66 1.94 1.93 -12.71
N SER A 67 0.82 1.38 -12.30
CA SER A 67 -0.50 1.87 -12.67
C SER A 67 -1.36 2.07 -11.42
N TYR A 68 -2.36 2.94 -11.53
CA TYR A 68 -3.11 3.43 -10.38
C TYR A 68 -4.60 3.30 -10.62
N ILE A 69 -5.33 2.99 -9.55
CA ILE A 69 -6.78 3.13 -9.48
C ILE A 69 -7.14 4.17 -8.43
N ALA A 70 -8.32 4.78 -8.54
CA ALA A 70 -8.91 5.60 -7.49
C ALA A 70 -10.43 5.49 -7.52
N GLU A 71 -11.05 5.42 -6.32
CA GLU A 71 -12.48 5.22 -6.16
C GLU A 71 -13.02 6.06 -5.01
N VAL A 72 -14.08 6.84 -5.28
CA VAL A 72 -14.83 7.60 -4.28
C VAL A 72 -15.86 6.71 -3.57
N GLY A 73 -16.20 5.58 -4.15
CA GLY A 73 -17.19 4.63 -3.68
C GLY A 73 -16.77 3.77 -2.50
N SER A 74 -17.32 2.57 -2.45
CA SER A 74 -17.07 1.62 -1.36
C SER A 74 -15.70 0.93 -1.47
N MET A 75 -15.32 0.19 -0.46
CA MET A 75 -14.09 -0.62 -0.48
C MET A 75 -14.22 -1.77 -1.49
N GLU A 76 -15.42 -2.31 -1.67
CA GLU A 76 -15.74 -3.37 -2.63
C GLU A 76 -15.55 -2.87 -4.07
N GLU A 77 -16.00 -1.66 -4.38
CA GLU A 77 -15.78 -1.04 -5.69
C GLU A 77 -14.30 -0.78 -5.96
N ALA A 78 -13.56 -0.35 -4.95
CA ALA A 78 -12.11 -0.17 -5.05
C ALA A 78 -11.39 -1.51 -5.25
N GLY A 79 -11.79 -2.57 -4.54
CA GLY A 79 -11.27 -3.92 -4.69
C GLY A 79 -11.51 -4.47 -6.10
N ALA A 80 -12.74 -4.33 -6.61
CA ALA A 80 -13.09 -4.74 -7.97
C ALA A 80 -12.30 -3.98 -9.04
N ARG A 81 -12.08 -2.67 -8.87
CA ARG A 81 -11.23 -1.88 -9.77
C ARG A 81 -9.77 -2.31 -9.70
N LEU A 82 -9.27 -2.61 -8.52
CA LEU A 82 -7.89 -3.10 -8.37
C LEU A 82 -7.71 -4.46 -9.06
N TYR A 83 -8.67 -5.35 -8.92
CA TYR A 83 -8.68 -6.63 -9.63
C TYR A 83 -8.68 -6.43 -11.14
N ALA A 84 -9.57 -5.58 -11.67
CA ALA A 84 -9.63 -5.27 -13.09
C ALA A 84 -8.29 -4.70 -13.61
N GLU A 85 -7.64 -3.83 -12.82
CA GLU A 85 -6.33 -3.26 -13.17
C GLU A 85 -5.25 -4.35 -13.22
N VAL A 86 -5.25 -5.31 -12.30
CA VAL A 86 -4.33 -6.46 -12.31
C VAL A 86 -4.50 -7.29 -13.58
N ILE A 87 -5.75 -7.60 -13.97
CA ILE A 87 -6.05 -8.33 -15.21
C ILE A 87 -5.60 -7.52 -16.44
N GLU A 88 -5.85 -6.22 -16.47
CA GLU A 88 -5.45 -5.36 -17.60
C GLU A 88 -3.92 -5.29 -17.76
N ARG A 89 -3.19 -5.48 -16.68
CA ARG A 89 -1.72 -5.61 -16.67
C ARG A 89 -1.24 -6.97 -17.18
N GLY A 90 -2.13 -7.88 -17.52
CA GLY A 90 -1.82 -9.22 -18.02
C GLY A 90 -1.39 -10.18 -16.91
N VAL A 91 -1.75 -9.90 -15.66
CA VAL A 91 -1.50 -10.76 -14.51
C VAL A 91 -2.75 -11.58 -14.24
N ASP A 92 -2.60 -12.90 -14.18
CA ASP A 92 -3.69 -13.80 -13.78
C ASP A 92 -3.57 -14.14 -12.29
N PRO A 93 -4.45 -13.61 -11.43
CA PRO A 93 -4.38 -13.87 -10.00
C PRO A 93 -4.66 -15.33 -9.61
N ALA A 94 -5.27 -16.12 -10.51
CA ALA A 94 -5.51 -17.54 -10.29
C ALA A 94 -4.24 -18.39 -10.48
N GLU A 95 -3.26 -17.87 -11.23
CA GLU A 95 -2.04 -18.59 -11.59
C GLU A 95 -0.79 -17.96 -10.96
N GLN A 96 -0.87 -16.69 -10.57
CA GLN A 96 0.30 -15.91 -10.13
C GLN A 96 0.16 -15.44 -8.69
N VAL A 97 1.27 -15.49 -7.96
CA VAL A 97 1.34 -14.94 -6.61
C VAL A 97 1.46 -13.41 -6.68
N LEU A 98 0.57 -12.72 -5.95
CA LEU A 98 0.63 -11.27 -5.76
C LEU A 98 1.04 -10.93 -4.33
N VAL A 99 1.96 -9.98 -4.19
CA VAL A 99 2.28 -9.38 -2.91
C VAL A 99 1.29 -8.25 -2.65
N CYS A 100 0.52 -8.36 -1.59
CA CYS A 100 -0.56 -7.44 -1.23
C CYS A 100 -0.17 -6.62 0.00
N LEU A 101 0.11 -5.33 -0.20
CA LEU A 101 0.51 -4.41 0.88
C LEU A 101 -0.68 -3.58 1.35
N ALA A 102 -0.81 -3.42 2.67
CA ALA A 102 -1.82 -2.54 3.28
C ALA A 102 -1.39 -2.05 4.67
N ASP A 103 -2.11 -1.05 5.17
CA ASP A 103 -1.96 -0.42 6.48
C ASP A 103 -2.48 -1.23 7.68
N GLY A 104 -3.14 -2.34 7.43
CA GLY A 104 -3.76 -3.17 8.47
C GLY A 104 -5.29 -3.07 8.52
N ALA A 105 -5.93 -2.21 7.72
CA ALA A 105 -7.37 -2.06 7.70
C ALA A 105 -8.08 -3.37 7.28
N PRO A 106 -9.01 -3.91 8.09
CA PRO A 106 -9.66 -5.20 7.81
C PRO A 106 -10.40 -5.23 6.46
N GLY A 107 -10.99 -4.11 6.05
CA GLY A 107 -11.69 -4.00 4.76
C GLY A 107 -10.78 -4.24 3.56
N ILE A 108 -9.52 -3.81 3.62
CA ILE A 108 -8.54 -4.02 2.55
C ILE A 108 -8.18 -5.51 2.47
N TRP A 109 -7.91 -6.15 3.61
CA TRP A 109 -7.59 -7.58 3.66
C TRP A 109 -8.73 -8.44 3.12
N SER A 110 -9.99 -8.06 3.40
CA SER A 110 -11.16 -8.74 2.86
C SER A 110 -11.22 -8.66 1.33
N GLN A 111 -10.89 -7.51 0.74
CA GLN A 111 -10.84 -7.37 -0.72
C GLN A 111 -9.70 -8.16 -1.34
N TYR A 112 -8.53 -8.19 -0.71
CA TYR A 112 -7.43 -9.03 -1.17
C TYR A 112 -7.79 -10.51 -1.09
N ALA A 113 -8.47 -10.94 -0.02
CA ALA A 113 -8.93 -12.32 0.12
C ALA A 113 -9.93 -12.73 -0.96
N LEU A 114 -10.83 -11.82 -1.33
CA LEU A 114 -11.85 -12.05 -2.35
C LEU A 114 -11.25 -12.17 -3.76
N HIS A 115 -10.30 -11.29 -4.09
CA HIS A 115 -9.84 -11.10 -5.47
C HIS A 115 -8.52 -11.83 -5.80
N PHE A 116 -7.68 -12.13 -4.81
CA PHE A 116 -6.33 -12.66 -5.03
C PHE A 116 -6.12 -13.96 -4.24
N PRO A 117 -6.50 -15.12 -4.79
CA PRO A 117 -6.44 -16.40 -4.08
C PRO A 117 -5.00 -16.80 -3.72
N HIS A 118 -4.03 -16.50 -4.60
CA HIS A 118 -2.60 -16.78 -4.39
C HIS A 118 -1.86 -15.50 -3.97
N ARG A 119 -2.21 -14.96 -2.79
CA ARG A 119 -1.61 -13.73 -2.28
C ARG A 119 -0.61 -13.96 -1.15
N VAL A 120 0.32 -13.04 -1.01
CA VAL A 120 1.16 -12.86 0.17
C VAL A 120 0.82 -11.52 0.79
N GLU A 121 0.19 -11.54 1.95
CA GLU A 121 -0.19 -10.33 2.66
C GLU A 121 1.02 -9.75 3.42
N VAL A 122 1.24 -8.47 3.27
CA VAL A 122 2.34 -7.74 3.90
C VAL A 122 1.79 -6.48 4.56
N LEU A 123 1.94 -6.40 5.88
CA LEU A 123 1.68 -5.16 6.59
C LEU A 123 2.74 -4.14 6.23
N ASP A 124 2.31 -2.93 5.88
CA ASP A 124 3.23 -1.84 5.57
C ASP A 124 4.16 -1.54 6.73
N TRP A 125 5.46 -1.55 6.46
CA TRP A 125 6.51 -1.24 7.45
C TRP A 125 6.34 0.13 8.08
N TYR A 126 6.02 1.15 7.28
CA TYR A 126 5.90 2.52 7.80
C TYR A 126 4.70 2.67 8.71
N HIS A 127 3.56 2.03 8.38
CA HIS A 127 2.39 2.01 9.26
C HIS A 127 2.67 1.24 10.56
N ALA A 128 3.37 0.11 10.51
CA ALA A 128 3.80 -0.57 11.73
C ALA A 128 4.67 0.35 12.61
N MET A 129 5.58 1.13 11.99
CA MET A 129 6.40 2.11 12.71
C MET A 129 5.58 3.28 13.27
N GLU A 130 4.57 3.78 12.56
CA GLU A 130 3.65 4.81 13.07
C GLU A 130 2.93 4.34 14.35
N HIS A 131 2.48 3.09 14.39
CA HIS A 131 1.87 2.48 15.57
C HIS A 131 2.85 2.35 16.74
N LEU A 132 4.11 2.00 16.49
CA LEU A 132 5.15 1.99 17.53
C LEU A 132 5.45 3.39 18.06
N TRP A 133 5.53 4.38 17.17
CA TRP A 133 5.70 5.78 17.57
C TRP A 133 4.51 6.29 18.38
N ALA A 134 3.27 5.92 18.02
CA ALA A 134 2.07 6.28 18.79
C ALA A 134 2.15 5.73 20.21
N ALA A 135 2.53 4.46 20.39
CA ALA A 135 2.73 3.85 21.70
C ALA A 135 3.84 4.54 22.49
N GLY A 136 5.03 4.66 21.89
CA GLY A 136 6.20 5.25 22.57
C GLY A 136 5.99 6.71 22.98
N ASN A 137 5.49 7.54 22.08
CA ASN A 137 5.22 8.95 22.35
C ASN A 137 4.09 9.13 23.37
N GLY A 138 3.02 8.33 23.27
CA GLY A 138 1.88 8.43 24.19
C GLY A 138 2.24 8.10 25.64
N VAL A 139 3.13 7.13 25.85
CA VAL A 139 3.51 6.68 27.19
C VAL A 139 4.75 7.40 27.73
N LEU A 140 5.80 7.52 26.90
CA LEU A 140 7.12 8.03 27.33
C LEU A 140 7.31 9.52 27.04
N GLY A 141 6.34 10.14 26.35
CA GLY A 141 6.37 11.56 26.00
C GLY A 141 6.80 11.79 24.55
N GLU A 142 6.16 12.79 23.93
CA GLU A 142 6.37 13.10 22.52
C GLU A 142 7.83 13.50 22.23
N SER A 143 8.45 12.80 21.29
CA SER A 143 9.83 13.04 20.83
C SER A 143 10.92 13.02 21.91
N THR A 144 10.64 12.45 23.08
CA THR A 144 11.62 12.31 24.16
C THR A 144 12.68 11.27 23.82
N GLU A 145 13.85 11.35 24.47
CA GLU A 145 14.91 10.36 24.29
C GLU A 145 14.49 8.95 24.71
N PRO A 146 13.77 8.73 25.84
CA PRO A 146 13.21 7.42 26.18
C PRO A 146 12.26 6.86 25.09
N ALA A 147 11.39 7.69 24.50
CA ALA A 147 10.50 7.24 23.42
C ALA A 147 11.29 6.80 22.17
N LYS A 148 12.30 7.57 21.77
CA LYS A 148 13.17 7.24 20.62
C LYS A 148 13.92 5.93 20.85
N GLN A 149 14.51 5.75 22.02
CA GLN A 149 15.25 4.52 22.35
C GLN A 149 14.32 3.30 22.38
N TRP A 150 13.13 3.44 22.97
CA TRP A 150 12.16 2.36 23.01
C TRP A 150 11.71 1.97 21.59
N VAL A 151 11.34 2.95 20.74
CA VAL A 151 10.91 2.69 19.36
C VAL A 151 12.05 2.07 18.56
N ALA A 152 13.28 2.55 18.67
CA ALA A 152 14.44 1.99 17.99
C ALA A 152 14.67 0.51 18.36
N ALA A 153 14.48 0.15 19.63
CA ALA A 153 14.55 -1.23 20.06
C ALA A 153 13.44 -2.10 19.43
N GLN A 154 12.20 -1.60 19.38
CA GLN A 154 11.09 -2.33 18.74
C GLN A 154 11.28 -2.44 17.23
N GLU A 155 11.77 -1.39 16.57
CA GLU A 155 12.13 -1.39 15.15
C GLU A 155 13.11 -2.52 14.82
N GLN A 156 14.16 -2.68 15.62
CA GLN A 156 15.14 -3.75 15.43
C GLN A 156 14.51 -5.13 15.62
N LEU A 157 13.67 -5.32 16.63
CA LEU A 157 12.94 -6.57 16.84
C LEU A 157 12.05 -6.92 15.65
N LEU A 158 11.29 -5.96 15.13
CA LEU A 158 10.48 -6.18 13.92
C LEU A 158 11.35 -6.51 12.70
N TRP A 159 12.48 -5.81 12.55
CA TRP A 159 13.42 -6.03 11.45
C TRP A 159 13.99 -7.45 11.46
N ASP A 160 14.23 -8.00 12.65
CA ASP A 160 14.77 -9.33 12.87
C ASP A 160 13.67 -10.43 12.95
N GLY A 161 12.39 -10.04 12.90
CA GLY A 161 11.24 -10.95 12.84
C GLY A 161 10.67 -11.38 14.18
N HIS A 162 11.02 -10.68 15.25
CA HIS A 162 10.60 -10.94 16.64
C HIS A 162 9.32 -10.18 17.00
N VAL A 163 8.28 -10.31 16.18
CA VAL A 163 7.02 -9.57 16.40
C VAL A 163 6.35 -9.94 17.73
N GLU A 164 6.50 -11.19 18.20
CA GLU A 164 5.98 -11.65 19.47
C GLU A 164 6.63 -10.90 20.66
N GLU A 165 7.91 -10.58 20.56
CA GLU A 165 8.62 -9.80 21.58
C GLU A 165 8.15 -8.34 21.57
N VAL A 166 7.87 -7.78 20.39
CA VAL A 166 7.27 -6.44 20.28
C VAL A 166 5.91 -6.39 20.96
N ILE A 167 5.05 -7.39 20.77
CA ILE A 167 3.75 -7.47 21.44
C ILE A 167 3.91 -7.57 22.95
N ALA A 168 4.86 -8.36 23.45
CA ALA A 168 5.15 -8.48 24.87
C ALA A 168 5.69 -7.15 25.46
N ASN A 169 6.53 -6.44 24.73
CA ASN A 169 7.06 -5.13 25.13
C ASN A 169 5.96 -4.05 25.13
N LEU A 170 5.03 -4.08 24.19
CA LEU A 170 3.82 -3.24 24.20
C LEU A 170 2.96 -3.52 25.43
N ALA A 171 2.76 -4.80 25.78
CA ALA A 171 2.01 -5.17 26.98
C ALA A 171 2.69 -4.65 28.25
N THR A 172 4.01 -4.75 28.35
CA THR A 172 4.78 -4.20 29.47
C THR A 172 4.67 -2.67 29.51
N LEU A 173 4.77 -1.99 28.36
CA LEU A 173 4.63 -0.54 28.29
C LEU A 173 3.20 -0.08 28.67
N ALA A 174 2.18 -0.91 28.39
CA ALA A 174 0.78 -0.65 28.73
C ALA A 174 0.49 -0.69 30.24
N GLU A 175 1.38 -1.23 31.06
CA GLU A 175 1.27 -1.20 32.52
C GLU A 175 1.70 0.15 33.15
N ALA A 176 2.37 1.00 32.40
CA ALA A 176 2.76 2.33 32.84
C ALA A 176 1.53 3.24 33.14
N PRO A 177 1.66 4.28 33.97
CA PRO A 177 0.54 5.17 34.32
C PRO A 177 -0.17 5.82 33.14
N LYS A 178 0.49 5.95 31.97
CA LYS A 178 -0.06 6.45 30.71
C LYS A 178 -0.12 5.37 29.63
N GLY A 179 -0.26 4.11 30.03
CA GLY A 179 -0.14 2.95 29.16
C GLY A 179 -1.27 2.72 28.15
N GLU A 180 -2.30 3.55 28.13
CA GLU A 180 -3.46 3.39 27.25
C GLU A 180 -3.05 3.41 25.76
N ALA A 181 -2.19 4.34 25.37
CA ALA A 181 -1.68 4.45 24.00
C ALA A 181 -0.96 3.17 23.53
N ALA A 182 -0.22 2.50 24.42
CA ALA A 182 0.41 1.23 24.11
C ALA A 182 -0.61 0.08 24.05
N ARG A 183 -1.59 0.07 24.96
CA ARG A 183 -2.65 -0.96 24.99
C ARG A 183 -3.48 -0.99 23.72
N GLU A 184 -3.79 0.19 23.16
CA GLU A 184 -4.50 0.32 21.89
C GLU A 184 -3.75 -0.33 20.72
N GLN A 185 -2.42 -0.37 20.76
CA GLN A 185 -1.61 -0.93 19.68
C GLN A 185 -1.45 -2.46 19.75
N ILE A 186 -1.63 -3.06 20.92
CA ILE A 186 -1.42 -4.53 21.10
C ILE A 186 -2.27 -5.34 20.11
N HIS A 187 -3.55 -5.01 20.01
CA HIS A 187 -4.47 -5.73 19.12
C HIS A 187 -4.04 -5.61 17.64
N TYR A 188 -3.57 -4.43 17.23
CA TYR A 188 -3.10 -4.21 15.87
C TYR A 188 -1.91 -5.13 15.51
N PHE A 189 -0.92 -5.21 16.39
CA PHE A 189 0.23 -6.09 16.18
C PHE A 189 -0.16 -7.57 16.26
N ASP A 190 -1.04 -7.93 17.17
CA ASP A 190 -1.48 -9.30 17.36
C ASP A 190 -2.21 -9.87 16.14
N VAL A 191 -3.19 -9.15 15.60
CA VAL A 191 -3.98 -9.61 14.44
C VAL A 191 -3.20 -9.57 13.13
N ASN A 192 -2.13 -8.78 13.05
CA ASN A 192 -1.30 -8.65 11.85
C ASN A 192 0.05 -9.38 11.95
N ARG A 193 0.32 -10.16 13.01
CA ARG A 193 1.63 -10.76 13.27
C ARG A 193 2.20 -11.55 12.08
N GLU A 194 1.37 -12.31 11.38
CA GLU A 194 1.82 -13.11 10.24
C GLU A 194 2.15 -12.26 9.00
N ARG A 195 1.61 -11.05 8.91
CA ARG A 195 1.88 -10.08 7.85
C ARG A 195 3.16 -9.28 8.08
N MET A 196 3.78 -9.42 9.26
CA MET A 196 5.01 -8.74 9.69
C MET A 196 6.23 -9.67 9.74
N ARG A 197 6.21 -10.81 9.06
CA ARG A 197 7.36 -11.71 8.94
C ARG A 197 8.40 -11.12 7.97
N TYR A 198 8.86 -9.89 8.26
CA TYR A 198 9.70 -9.09 7.36
C TYR A 198 11.00 -9.77 6.90
N PRO A 199 11.76 -10.51 7.73
CA PRO A 199 12.96 -11.20 7.25
C PRO A 199 12.66 -12.21 6.14
N GLN A 200 11.58 -12.99 6.30
CA GLN A 200 11.17 -14.00 5.31
C GLN A 200 10.66 -13.34 4.01
N LEU A 201 9.94 -12.22 4.13
CA LEU A 201 9.45 -11.43 3.00
C LEU A 201 10.62 -10.81 2.22
N ARG A 202 11.57 -10.19 2.92
CA ARG A 202 12.80 -9.62 2.32
C ARG A 202 13.67 -10.68 1.67
N ALA A 203 13.82 -11.86 2.29
CA ALA A 203 14.61 -12.95 1.71
C ALA A 203 14.03 -13.44 0.37
N LYS A 204 12.70 -13.30 0.16
CA LYS A 204 12.02 -13.58 -1.11
C LYS A 204 12.06 -12.41 -2.09
N GLY A 205 12.65 -11.27 -1.73
CA GLY A 205 12.67 -10.07 -2.55
C GLY A 205 11.32 -9.33 -2.60
N TYR A 206 10.42 -9.57 -1.66
CA TYR A 206 9.12 -8.92 -1.60
C TYR A 206 9.23 -7.52 -0.98
N PRO A 207 8.48 -6.54 -1.49
CA PRO A 207 8.40 -5.22 -0.87
C PRO A 207 7.72 -5.32 0.50
N ILE A 208 8.25 -4.62 1.50
CA ILE A 208 7.70 -4.56 2.85
C ILE A 208 7.14 -3.19 3.21
N GLY A 209 7.35 -2.19 2.37
CA GLY A 209 6.85 -0.83 2.58
C GLY A 209 6.10 -0.30 1.37
N SER A 210 5.01 0.38 1.63
CA SER A 210 4.12 0.95 0.63
C SER A 210 4.47 2.40 0.24
N GLY A 211 5.70 2.85 0.43
CA GLY A 211 6.11 4.21 0.04
C GLY A 211 5.66 4.61 -1.37
N LEU A 212 5.31 3.62 -2.19
CA LEU A 212 4.64 3.76 -3.48
C LEU A 212 3.18 4.15 -3.37
N VAL A 213 2.43 3.56 -2.43
CA VAL A 213 0.99 3.86 -2.26
C VAL A 213 0.82 5.17 -1.54
N GLU A 214 1.64 5.47 -0.54
CA GLU A 214 1.68 6.80 0.05
C GLU A 214 1.98 7.87 -1.02
N SER A 215 2.95 7.61 -1.90
CA SER A 215 3.21 8.45 -3.07
C SER A 215 2.02 8.48 -4.03
N ALA A 216 1.30 7.37 -4.22
CA ALA A 216 0.08 7.30 -5.03
C ALA A 216 -1.02 8.16 -4.41
N CYS A 217 -1.34 8.02 -3.13
CA CYS A 217 -2.30 8.86 -2.42
C CYS A 217 -1.92 10.35 -2.50
N LYS A 218 -0.66 10.71 -2.32
CA LYS A 218 -0.18 12.09 -2.48
C LYS A 218 -0.35 12.59 -3.92
N ARG A 219 0.04 11.78 -4.91
CA ARG A 219 0.04 12.19 -6.34
C ARG A 219 -1.35 12.10 -6.97
N VAL A 220 -2.12 11.05 -6.69
CA VAL A 220 -3.45 10.85 -7.28
C VAL A 220 -4.48 11.75 -6.60
N VAL A 221 -4.56 11.71 -5.27
CA VAL A 221 -5.58 12.40 -4.48
C VAL A 221 -5.07 13.74 -3.96
N GLY A 222 -4.01 13.75 -3.14
CA GLY A 222 -3.55 14.91 -2.40
C GLY A 222 -3.25 16.11 -3.28
N ALA A 223 -2.48 15.90 -4.34
CA ALA A 223 -2.06 16.96 -5.25
C ALA A 223 -3.21 17.66 -5.99
N ARG A 224 -4.43 17.12 -5.99
CA ARG A 224 -5.54 17.71 -6.76
C ARG A 224 -6.83 17.87 -5.96
N LEU A 225 -7.12 17.00 -5.01
CA LEU A 225 -8.38 17.03 -4.29
C LEU A 225 -8.28 17.61 -2.87
N LYS A 226 -7.06 17.73 -2.32
CA LYS A 226 -6.83 18.18 -0.93
C LYS A 226 -6.18 19.58 -0.83
N GLN A 227 -6.37 20.44 -1.83
CA GLN A 227 -5.86 21.81 -1.76
C GLN A 227 -6.77 22.68 -0.89
N ALA A 228 -6.23 23.76 -0.33
CA ALA A 228 -6.97 24.66 0.54
C ALA A 228 -8.25 25.18 -0.13
N GLY A 229 -9.37 25.11 0.57
CA GLY A 229 -10.67 25.58 0.09
C GLY A 229 -11.40 24.65 -0.88
N MET A 230 -10.82 23.53 -1.28
CA MET A 230 -11.51 22.58 -2.17
C MET A 230 -12.60 21.81 -1.45
N CYS A 231 -13.75 21.72 -2.13
CA CYS A 231 -14.90 20.92 -1.76
C CYS A 231 -15.45 20.30 -3.05
N TRP A 232 -15.81 19.03 -3.01
CA TRP A 232 -16.11 18.26 -4.22
C TRP A 232 -17.50 17.64 -4.20
N THR A 233 -18.14 17.56 -5.39
CA THR A 233 -19.18 16.56 -5.62
C THR A 233 -18.55 15.20 -5.85
N LYS A 234 -19.24 14.10 -5.52
CA LYS A 234 -18.74 12.73 -5.75
C LYS A 234 -18.41 12.49 -7.23
N THR A 235 -19.30 12.91 -8.13
CA THR A 235 -19.12 12.80 -9.58
C THR A 235 -17.91 13.62 -10.07
N GLY A 236 -17.78 14.85 -9.60
CA GLY A 236 -16.66 15.73 -10.00
C GLY A 236 -15.32 15.17 -9.53
N ALA A 237 -15.24 14.69 -8.29
CA ALA A 237 -14.04 14.06 -7.76
C ALA A 237 -13.68 12.80 -8.55
N GLN A 238 -14.65 11.91 -8.80
CA GLN A 238 -14.41 10.66 -9.55
C GLN A 238 -13.94 10.95 -10.98
N SER A 239 -14.49 11.96 -11.64
CA SER A 239 -14.06 12.36 -12.99
C SER A 239 -12.61 12.84 -13.01
N VAL A 240 -12.24 13.69 -12.05
CA VAL A 240 -10.85 14.17 -11.91
C VAL A 240 -9.91 13.02 -11.59
N LEU A 241 -10.30 12.10 -10.71
CA LEU A 241 -9.50 10.92 -10.34
C LEU A 241 -9.28 9.99 -11.54
N ALA A 242 -10.31 9.75 -12.36
CA ALA A 242 -10.19 8.94 -13.58
C ALA A 242 -9.16 9.52 -14.55
N LEU A 243 -9.19 10.82 -14.80
CA LEU A 243 -8.19 11.50 -15.65
C LEU A 243 -6.79 11.44 -15.05
N ARG A 244 -6.68 11.57 -13.72
CA ARG A 244 -5.38 11.53 -13.03
C ARG A 244 -4.77 10.13 -13.06
N THR A 245 -5.55 9.10 -12.77
CA THR A 245 -5.08 7.71 -12.83
C THR A 245 -4.66 7.33 -14.25
N ALA A 246 -5.44 7.71 -15.27
CA ALA A 246 -5.06 7.49 -16.67
C ALA A 246 -3.72 8.18 -17.02
N ARG A 247 -3.54 9.43 -16.62
CA ARG A 247 -2.29 10.17 -16.86
C ARG A 247 -1.09 9.55 -16.14
N LEU A 248 -1.25 9.22 -14.85
CA LEU A 248 -0.17 8.68 -14.03
C LEU A 248 0.19 7.23 -14.38
N SER A 249 -0.75 6.50 -14.98
CA SER A 249 -0.56 5.15 -15.51
C SER A 249 -0.08 5.12 -16.96
N ASN A 250 0.30 6.28 -17.54
CA ASN A 250 0.72 6.43 -18.95
C ASN A 250 -0.34 5.98 -19.97
N ARG A 251 -1.63 6.10 -19.63
CA ARG A 251 -2.77 5.72 -20.49
C ARG A 251 -3.57 6.92 -20.99
N TRP A 252 -2.99 8.11 -20.99
CA TRP A 252 -3.68 9.35 -21.36
C TRP A 252 -4.30 9.29 -22.76
N GLN A 253 -3.55 8.82 -23.76
CA GLN A 253 -4.04 8.72 -25.12
C GLN A 253 -5.21 7.73 -25.27
N GLN A 254 -5.13 6.59 -24.57
CA GLN A 254 -6.19 5.58 -24.57
C GLN A 254 -7.47 6.12 -23.95
N ALA A 255 -7.36 6.80 -22.79
CA ALA A 255 -8.50 7.43 -22.13
C ALA A 255 -9.15 8.50 -23.01
N TRP A 256 -8.33 9.32 -23.70
CA TRP A 256 -8.83 10.37 -24.60
C TRP A 256 -9.57 9.79 -25.82
N LEU A 257 -9.02 8.77 -26.46
CA LEU A 257 -9.65 8.09 -27.59
C LEU A 257 -10.97 7.42 -27.19
N ALA A 258 -11.02 6.79 -26.03
CA ALA A 258 -12.24 6.20 -25.50
C ALA A 258 -13.33 7.25 -25.24
N THR A 259 -12.96 8.42 -24.71
CA THR A 259 -13.90 9.53 -24.48
C THR A 259 -14.39 10.13 -25.80
N ALA A 260 -13.51 10.31 -26.78
CA ALA A 260 -13.87 10.86 -28.09
C ALA A 260 -14.77 9.91 -28.93
N ALA A 261 -14.77 8.61 -28.62
CA ALA A 261 -15.64 7.62 -29.27
C ALA A 261 -17.05 7.57 -28.66
N LEU A 262 -17.30 8.23 -27.53
CA LEU A 262 -18.64 8.29 -26.94
C LEU A 262 -19.52 9.25 -27.77
N PRO A 263 -20.79 8.87 -28.07
CA PRO A 263 -21.71 9.79 -28.71
C PRO A 263 -21.89 11.03 -27.83
N LEU A 264 -21.78 12.21 -28.42
CA LEU A 264 -22.12 13.47 -27.77
C LEU A 264 -23.56 13.34 -27.28
N ALA A 265 -23.78 13.44 -25.96
CA ALA A 265 -25.13 13.53 -25.42
C ALA A 265 -25.80 14.77 -26.05
N ALA A 266 -26.92 14.55 -26.75
CA ALA A 266 -27.70 15.59 -27.36
C ALA A 266 -28.47 16.42 -26.31
#